data_edc11878a271c2f38292dcbbee809c95
#
_entry.id   edc11878a271c2f38292dcbbee809c95
#
_cell.length_a   1.000
_cell.length_b   1.000
_cell.length_c   1.000
_cell.angle_alpha   90.00
_cell.angle_beta   90.00
_cell.angle_gamma   90.00
#
_symmetry.space_group_name_H-M   'P 1'
#
loop_
_entity.id
_entity.type
_entity.pdbx_description
1 polymer ?
#
loop_
_entity_poly.entity_id
_entity_poly.type
_entity_poly.pdbx_seq_one_letter_code
_entity_poly.pdbx_strand_id
1 'polypeptide(L)'
;MREIIKKLEERIDLDNQIMTDAVNQIMSGEVEDPMIEDFLIKLNAKGITENEISSAAQVMRSKSLSIDLGNGAHVDTCGTGGTGLNIFNCSTAASFVAAAGGAQITKHGNKGVSSKSGSADLLMIAGANINHDRNHLKEILNEVGFIFLFAPLHHQAMKFVMPARQRIGKKTIFNLLGPHTNPCNAKRQILGVYDKGLLKTFGNVSNLLKMHHVLVVHGNDGLDEISITDKTFVTELKDGNLNQFEIQPEDFGLSRANITALEAETPEESLELINAAFEGKESPVQDMISLNAGASLYLSSASNSIKEGVSLAKELLNNGKAKQTFSSYIEMTNSL
;
A
#
# COMPACT_ATOMS: atom_id res chain seq x y z
N MET A 1 -23.34 16.80 11.98
CA MET A 1 -22.43 16.02 12.84
C MET A 1 -23.07 15.50 14.13
N ARG A 2 -23.74 16.29 14.98
CA ARG A 2 -24.30 15.82 16.27
C ARG A 2 -25.27 14.63 16.12
N GLU A 3 -26.17 14.66 15.17
CA GLU A 3 -27.11 13.55 14.91
C GLU A 3 -26.40 12.27 14.47
N ILE A 4 -25.30 12.40 13.69
CA ILE A 4 -24.48 11.27 13.26
C ILE A 4 -23.79 10.64 14.47
N ILE A 5 -23.23 11.46 15.35
CA ILE A 5 -22.59 11.00 16.59
C ILE A 5 -23.59 10.24 17.47
N LYS A 6 -24.84 10.74 17.59
CA LYS A 6 -25.89 10.03 18.32
C LYS A 6 -26.20 8.65 17.73
N LYS A 7 -26.28 8.52 16.41
CA LYS A 7 -26.44 7.20 15.76
C LYS A 7 -25.30 6.24 16.12
N LEU A 8 -24.06 6.73 16.15
CA LEU A 8 -22.90 5.91 16.52
C LEU A 8 -22.96 5.48 18.00
N GLU A 9 -23.45 6.32 18.91
CA GLU A 9 -23.71 5.96 20.31
C GLU A 9 -24.73 4.82 20.44
N GLU A 10 -25.75 4.85 19.61
CA GLU A 10 -26.79 3.82 19.53
C GLU A 10 -26.31 2.56 18.74
N ARG A 11 -25.01 2.52 18.32
CA ARG A 11 -24.39 1.47 17.51
C ARG A 11 -25.07 1.24 16.16
N ILE A 12 -25.66 2.27 15.58
CA ILE A 12 -26.30 2.22 14.27
C ILE A 12 -25.23 2.43 13.19
N ASP A 13 -25.19 1.55 12.20
CA ASP A 13 -24.33 1.68 11.03
C ASP A 13 -24.74 2.90 10.20
N LEU A 14 -23.75 3.62 9.72
CA LEU A 14 -23.97 4.76 8.83
C LEU A 14 -24.14 4.25 7.39
N ASP A 15 -25.22 4.67 6.76
CA ASP A 15 -25.36 4.43 5.32
C ASP A 15 -24.34 5.24 4.51
N ASN A 16 -24.24 4.93 3.22
CA ASN A 16 -23.24 5.53 2.34
C ASN A 16 -23.36 7.06 2.27
N GLN A 17 -24.58 7.60 2.27
CA GLN A 17 -24.79 9.05 2.17
C GLN A 17 -24.38 9.75 3.46
N ILE A 18 -24.83 9.23 4.62
CA ILE A 18 -24.51 9.80 5.92
C ILE A 18 -22.99 9.77 6.17
N MET A 19 -22.33 8.65 5.86
CA MET A 19 -20.88 8.52 6.01
C MET A 19 -20.12 9.47 5.06
N THR A 20 -20.56 9.56 3.80
CA THR A 20 -20.01 10.51 2.82
C THR A 20 -20.12 11.95 3.31
N ASP A 21 -21.29 12.36 3.80
CA ASP A 21 -21.52 13.72 4.30
C ASP A 21 -20.68 14.02 5.53
N ALA A 22 -20.57 13.07 6.47
CA ALA A 22 -19.74 13.22 7.65
C ALA A 22 -18.25 13.44 7.30
N VAL A 23 -17.71 12.58 6.46
CA VAL A 23 -16.29 12.66 6.04
C VAL A 23 -16.05 13.91 5.19
N ASN A 24 -16.98 14.30 4.32
CA ASN A 24 -16.89 15.55 3.56
C ASN A 24 -16.81 16.79 4.45
N GLN A 25 -17.68 16.91 5.46
CA GLN A 25 -17.65 18.01 6.41
C GLN A 25 -16.32 18.07 7.16
N ILE A 26 -15.84 16.92 7.66
CA ILE A 26 -14.55 16.82 8.36
C ILE A 26 -13.40 17.25 7.43
N MET A 27 -13.33 16.67 6.23
CA MET A 27 -12.24 16.93 5.27
C MET A 27 -12.33 18.33 4.61
N SER A 28 -13.42 19.06 4.80
CA SER A 28 -13.56 20.47 4.39
C SER A 28 -13.24 21.46 5.51
N GLY A 29 -12.96 20.97 6.72
CA GLY A 29 -12.67 21.82 7.89
C GLY A 29 -13.90 22.49 8.49
N GLU A 30 -15.11 21.93 8.26
CA GLU A 30 -16.38 22.46 8.74
C GLU A 30 -16.75 21.92 10.13
N VAL A 31 -15.93 21.03 10.69
CA VAL A 31 -16.19 20.34 11.96
C VAL A 31 -15.07 20.66 12.95
N GLU A 32 -15.44 21.06 14.15
CA GLU A 32 -14.48 21.32 15.23
C GLU A 32 -13.81 20.03 15.72
N ASP A 33 -12.55 20.14 16.10
CA ASP A 33 -11.71 19.00 16.53
C ASP A 33 -12.37 18.10 17.59
N PRO A 34 -13.02 18.61 18.67
CA PRO A 34 -13.67 17.75 19.66
C PRO A 34 -14.79 16.88 19.07
N MET A 35 -15.51 17.38 18.06
CA MET A 35 -16.53 16.60 17.38
C MET A 35 -15.94 15.57 16.43
N ILE A 36 -14.78 15.86 15.81
CA ILE A 36 -14.02 14.88 15.01
C ILE A 36 -13.54 13.73 15.90
N GLU A 37 -12.99 14.06 17.08
CA GLU A 37 -12.54 13.06 18.06
C GLU A 37 -13.70 12.15 18.49
N ASP A 38 -14.81 12.73 18.88
CA ASP A 38 -16.00 12.00 19.33
C ASP A 38 -16.55 11.09 18.21
N PHE A 39 -16.64 11.58 16.98
CA PHE A 39 -17.03 10.80 15.81
C PHE A 39 -16.10 9.61 15.60
N LEU A 40 -14.78 9.82 15.60
CA LEU A 40 -13.79 8.75 15.34
C LEU A 40 -13.78 7.70 16.45
N ILE A 41 -13.87 8.12 17.70
CA ILE A 41 -13.92 7.21 18.86
C ILE A 41 -15.18 6.34 18.81
N LYS A 42 -16.35 6.94 18.57
CA LYS A 42 -17.62 6.22 18.54
C LYS A 42 -17.77 5.32 17.32
N LEU A 43 -17.29 5.75 16.17
CA LEU A 43 -17.22 4.91 14.97
C LEU A 43 -16.38 3.66 15.21
N ASN A 44 -15.21 3.81 15.84
CA ASN A 44 -14.38 2.66 16.23
C ASN A 44 -15.06 1.76 17.27
N ALA A 45 -15.71 2.34 18.30
CA ALA A 45 -16.39 1.59 19.35
C ALA A 45 -17.59 0.80 18.84
N LYS A 46 -18.28 1.31 17.83
CA LYS A 46 -19.35 0.61 17.12
C LYS A 46 -18.83 -0.60 16.33
N GLY A 47 -17.66 -0.47 15.75
CA GLY A 47 -17.13 -1.34 14.71
C GLY A 47 -17.40 -0.75 13.32
N ILE A 48 -16.35 -0.67 12.50
CA ILE A 48 -16.40 0.00 11.19
C ILE A 48 -16.83 -0.99 10.13
N THR A 49 -17.86 -0.67 9.35
CA THR A 49 -18.37 -1.51 8.27
C THR A 49 -17.63 -1.26 6.95
N GLU A 50 -17.73 -2.21 6.02
CA GLU A 50 -17.16 -2.12 4.66
C GLU A 50 -17.74 -0.93 3.87
N ASN A 51 -19.03 -0.66 4.03
CA ASN A 51 -19.70 0.50 3.43
C ASN A 51 -19.14 1.83 3.97
N GLU A 52 -18.90 1.91 5.27
CA GLU A 52 -18.32 3.12 5.88
C GLU A 52 -16.88 3.34 5.42
N ILE A 53 -16.06 2.27 5.31
CA ILE A 53 -14.70 2.37 4.77
C ILE A 53 -14.73 2.81 3.30
N SER A 54 -15.58 2.19 2.47
CA SER A 54 -15.64 2.52 1.04
C SER A 54 -16.12 3.94 0.80
N SER A 55 -17.13 4.42 1.53
CA SER A 55 -17.65 5.79 1.44
C SER A 55 -16.59 6.83 1.85
N ALA A 56 -15.90 6.58 2.97
CA ALA A 56 -14.80 7.44 3.41
C ALA A 56 -13.64 7.47 2.40
N ALA A 57 -13.26 6.32 1.84
CA ALA A 57 -12.23 6.23 0.81
C ALA A 57 -12.60 7.01 -0.46
N GLN A 58 -13.86 6.95 -0.89
CA GLN A 58 -14.35 7.73 -2.03
C GLN A 58 -14.24 9.24 -1.78
N VAL A 59 -14.59 9.72 -0.59
CA VAL A 59 -14.43 11.12 -0.21
C VAL A 59 -12.96 11.52 -0.23
N MET A 60 -12.08 10.71 0.35
CA MET A 60 -10.64 11.00 0.34
C MET A 60 -10.08 11.07 -1.09
N ARG A 61 -10.49 10.14 -1.98
CA ARG A 61 -10.12 10.17 -3.41
C ARG A 61 -10.61 11.46 -4.09
N SER A 62 -11.86 11.86 -3.88
CA SER A 62 -12.42 13.08 -4.47
C SER A 62 -11.74 14.38 -4.00
N LYS A 63 -11.20 14.39 -2.79
CA LYS A 63 -10.47 15.51 -2.20
C LYS A 63 -8.96 15.47 -2.49
N SER A 64 -8.45 14.37 -3.05
CA SER A 64 -7.03 14.24 -3.37
C SER A 64 -6.63 15.07 -4.59
N LEU A 65 -5.36 15.48 -4.63
CA LEU A 65 -4.75 15.99 -5.85
C LEU A 65 -4.49 14.80 -6.79
N SER A 66 -5.53 14.41 -7.53
CA SER A 66 -5.49 13.25 -8.42
C SER A 66 -4.57 13.46 -9.63
N ILE A 67 -4.03 12.35 -10.15
CA ILE A 67 -3.23 12.30 -11.37
C ILE A 67 -3.95 11.38 -12.35
N ASP A 68 -4.29 11.89 -13.52
CA ASP A 68 -4.79 11.08 -14.63
C ASP A 68 -3.61 10.51 -15.42
N LEU A 69 -3.41 9.21 -15.32
CA LEU A 69 -2.38 8.46 -16.05
C LEU A 69 -2.95 7.73 -17.27
N GLY A 70 -4.21 7.95 -17.60
CA GLY A 70 -4.89 7.24 -18.70
C GLY A 70 -5.29 5.80 -18.32
N ASN A 71 -5.62 5.01 -19.33
CA ASN A 71 -6.15 3.65 -19.19
C ASN A 71 -5.01 2.60 -19.17
N GLY A 72 -4.16 2.64 -18.13
CA GLY A 72 -3.10 1.65 -17.92
C GLY A 72 -3.45 0.60 -16.87
N ALA A 73 -2.73 -0.53 -16.90
CA ALA A 73 -2.79 -1.55 -15.83
C ALA A 73 -1.92 -1.12 -14.63
N HIS A 74 -2.19 0.07 -14.10
CA HIS A 74 -1.43 0.63 -12.99
C HIS A 74 -1.63 -0.20 -11.72
N VAL A 75 -0.52 -0.58 -11.07
CA VAL A 75 -0.52 -1.39 -9.85
C VAL A 75 -0.02 -0.55 -8.69
N ASP A 76 -0.76 -0.53 -7.59
CA ASP A 76 -0.32 0.00 -6.29
C ASP A 76 0.22 -1.14 -5.41
N THR A 77 1.19 -0.83 -4.56
CA THR A 77 1.77 -1.76 -3.60
C THR A 77 1.69 -1.21 -2.16
N CYS A 78 0.61 -0.49 -1.87
CA CYS A 78 0.40 0.15 -0.58
C CYS A 78 -0.39 -0.77 0.36
N GLY A 79 0.23 -1.18 1.49
CA GLY A 79 -0.41 -1.87 2.61
C GLY A 79 -0.86 -0.92 3.71
N THR A 80 -1.44 -1.50 4.77
CA THR A 80 -1.88 -0.74 5.95
C THR A 80 -0.71 -0.30 6.83
N GLY A 81 0.41 -0.98 6.76
CA GLY A 81 1.46 -0.85 7.76
C GLY A 81 0.96 -1.25 9.15
N GLY A 82 1.74 -0.92 10.18
CA GLY A 82 1.28 -1.04 11.57
C GLY A 82 1.33 -2.46 12.15
N THR A 83 2.16 -3.33 11.59
CA THR A 83 2.42 -4.69 12.10
C THR A 83 3.21 -4.68 13.42
N GLY A 84 3.99 -3.62 13.67
CA GLY A 84 4.94 -3.55 14.77
C GLY A 84 6.25 -4.32 14.50
N LEU A 85 6.39 -4.93 13.34
CA LEU A 85 7.61 -5.61 12.88
C LEU A 85 8.46 -4.65 12.06
N ASN A 86 9.77 -4.64 12.31
CA ASN A 86 10.72 -3.82 11.58
C ASN A 86 11.49 -4.70 10.60
N ILE A 87 10.96 -4.81 9.38
CA ILE A 87 11.65 -5.46 8.28
C ILE A 87 12.05 -4.44 7.21
N PHE A 88 12.95 -4.84 6.32
CA PHE A 88 13.31 -4.00 5.16
C PHE A 88 12.06 -3.61 4.33
N ASN A 89 12.15 -2.52 3.57
CA ASN A 89 11.02 -2.00 2.77
C ASN A 89 10.71 -2.89 1.55
N CYS A 90 10.18 -4.09 1.82
CA CYS A 90 9.93 -5.14 0.84
C CYS A 90 9.06 -4.67 -0.32
N SER A 91 7.88 -4.10 -0.04
CA SER A 91 6.96 -3.65 -1.09
C SER A 91 7.57 -2.58 -2.00
N THR A 92 8.47 -1.72 -1.47
CA THR A 92 9.16 -0.71 -2.27
C THR A 92 10.20 -1.36 -3.18
N ALA A 93 11.01 -2.29 -2.67
CA ALA A 93 11.98 -3.04 -3.46
C ALA A 93 11.29 -3.89 -4.55
N ALA A 94 10.24 -4.63 -4.18
CA ALA A 94 9.44 -5.43 -5.09
C ALA A 94 8.82 -4.60 -6.23
N SER A 95 8.48 -3.34 -5.96
CA SER A 95 7.95 -2.41 -6.95
C SER A 95 8.93 -2.13 -8.08
N PHE A 96 10.21 -1.95 -7.78
CA PHE A 96 11.25 -1.73 -8.81
C PHE A 96 11.50 -2.99 -9.64
N VAL A 97 11.46 -4.16 -9.02
CA VAL A 97 11.57 -5.43 -9.75
C VAL A 97 10.37 -5.62 -10.69
N ALA A 98 9.16 -5.32 -10.22
CA ALA A 98 7.96 -5.41 -11.04
C ALA A 98 7.99 -4.40 -12.20
N ALA A 99 8.47 -3.17 -11.96
CA ALA A 99 8.65 -2.16 -13.00
C ALA A 99 9.67 -2.61 -14.05
N ALA A 100 10.80 -3.19 -13.62
CA ALA A 100 11.79 -3.81 -14.52
C ALA A 100 11.21 -4.92 -15.41
N GLY A 101 10.14 -5.58 -14.93
CA GLY A 101 9.37 -6.60 -15.66
C GLY A 101 8.26 -6.04 -16.54
N GLY A 102 8.16 -4.71 -16.69
CA GLY A 102 7.17 -4.04 -17.55
C GLY A 102 5.85 -3.67 -16.87
N ALA A 103 5.72 -3.87 -15.56
CA ALA A 103 4.56 -3.37 -14.83
C ALA A 103 4.65 -1.84 -14.67
N GLN A 104 3.50 -1.15 -14.75
CA GLN A 104 3.40 0.26 -14.39
C GLN A 104 3.01 0.39 -12.91
N ILE A 105 3.98 0.71 -12.07
CA ILE A 105 3.81 0.80 -10.63
C ILE A 105 3.56 2.25 -10.20
N THR A 106 2.44 2.47 -9.53
CA THR A 106 2.03 3.77 -9.01
C THR A 106 1.93 3.69 -7.48
N LYS A 107 3.08 3.53 -6.83
CA LYS A 107 3.14 3.27 -5.40
C LYS A 107 2.71 4.48 -4.58
N HIS A 108 1.60 4.36 -3.88
CA HIS A 108 1.18 5.31 -2.85
C HIS A 108 1.91 4.99 -1.54
N GLY A 109 2.47 6.00 -0.87
CA GLY A 109 3.24 5.75 0.34
C GLY A 109 3.51 6.98 1.19
N ASN A 110 4.11 6.77 2.35
CA ASN A 110 4.41 7.81 3.34
C ASN A 110 5.74 7.52 4.04
N LYS A 111 6.14 8.45 4.91
CA LYS A 111 7.16 8.23 5.93
C LYS A 111 6.66 7.23 6.97
N GLY A 112 7.59 6.58 7.66
CA GLY A 112 7.28 5.72 8.78
C GLY A 112 6.52 6.47 9.88
N VAL A 113 5.39 5.90 10.33
CA VAL A 113 4.60 6.44 11.44
C VAL A 113 4.63 5.49 12.63
N SER A 114 4.47 4.20 12.39
CA SER A 114 4.53 3.12 13.37
C SER A 114 5.76 2.23 13.20
N SER A 115 6.37 2.24 12.03
CA SER A 115 7.64 1.61 11.71
C SER A 115 8.78 2.64 11.73
N LYS A 116 10.01 2.18 11.88
CA LYS A 116 11.22 3.01 11.88
C LYS A 116 11.60 3.50 10.48
N SER A 117 11.11 2.83 9.41
CA SER A 117 11.36 3.17 8.01
C SER A 117 10.08 3.04 7.20
N GLY A 118 9.63 4.12 6.57
CA GLY A 118 8.58 4.10 5.56
C GLY A 118 9.15 4.12 4.14
N SER A 119 8.29 3.92 3.14
CA SER A 119 8.71 3.93 1.73
C SER A 119 9.35 5.27 1.30
N ALA A 120 8.85 6.40 1.84
CA ALA A 120 9.43 7.71 1.57
C ALA A 120 10.83 7.86 2.18
N ASP A 121 11.04 7.34 3.40
CA ASP A 121 12.34 7.42 4.08
C ASP A 121 13.40 6.64 3.30
N LEU A 122 13.07 5.41 2.86
CA LEU A 122 13.95 4.61 2.00
C LEU A 122 14.34 5.34 0.72
N LEU A 123 13.35 5.89 -0.01
CA LEU A 123 13.61 6.57 -1.29
C LEU A 123 14.45 7.83 -1.12
N MET A 124 14.22 8.59 -0.06
CA MET A 124 15.02 9.81 0.25
C MET A 124 16.47 9.44 0.60
N ILE A 125 16.68 8.38 1.41
CA ILE A 125 18.04 7.94 1.77
C ILE A 125 18.77 7.34 0.56
N ALA A 126 18.04 6.73 -0.39
CA ALA A 126 18.59 6.29 -1.67
C ALA A 126 18.94 7.45 -2.61
N GLY A 127 18.60 8.68 -2.25
CA GLY A 127 18.90 9.89 -3.02
C GLY A 127 17.81 10.30 -4.02
N ALA A 128 16.62 9.70 -3.99
CA ALA A 128 15.53 10.09 -4.87
C ALA A 128 14.85 11.38 -4.38
N ASN A 129 14.52 12.28 -5.30
CA ASN A 129 13.58 13.36 -5.04
C ASN A 129 12.15 12.80 -5.14
N ILE A 130 11.37 12.95 -4.07
CA ILE A 130 9.99 12.47 -4.00
C ILE A 130 8.94 13.58 -4.16
N ASN A 131 9.38 14.82 -4.41
CA ASN A 131 8.53 16.01 -4.49
C ASN A 131 8.37 16.44 -5.96
N HIS A 132 7.56 15.70 -6.72
CA HIS A 132 7.31 15.99 -8.12
C HIS A 132 5.89 16.48 -8.36
N ASP A 133 5.73 17.36 -9.37
CA ASP A 133 4.43 17.71 -9.91
C ASP A 133 3.85 16.59 -10.79
N ARG A 134 2.62 16.78 -11.23
CA ARG A 134 1.88 15.76 -12.00
C ARG A 134 2.51 15.45 -13.37
N ASN A 135 3.14 16.42 -14.01
CA ASN A 135 3.74 16.24 -15.34
C ASN A 135 5.02 15.42 -15.23
N HIS A 136 5.88 15.75 -14.27
CA HIS A 136 7.09 14.98 -13.98
C HIS A 136 6.75 13.52 -13.59
N LEU A 137 5.73 13.30 -12.75
CA LEU A 137 5.31 11.94 -12.39
C LEU A 137 4.87 11.12 -13.61
N LYS A 138 4.18 11.72 -14.60
CA LYS A 138 3.83 11.03 -15.85
C LYS A 138 5.06 10.66 -16.67
N GLU A 139 5.99 11.58 -16.78
CA GLU A 139 7.25 11.37 -17.50
C GLU A 139 8.06 10.25 -16.86
N ILE A 140 8.26 10.29 -15.53
CA ILE A 140 8.96 9.25 -14.78
C ILE A 140 8.30 7.88 -14.97
N LEU A 141 6.95 7.80 -14.89
CA LEU A 141 6.25 6.53 -15.09
C LEU A 141 6.48 5.96 -16.49
N ASN A 142 6.45 6.78 -17.52
CA ASN A 142 6.63 6.35 -18.90
C ASN A 142 8.05 5.82 -19.16
N GLU A 143 9.07 6.45 -18.58
CA GLU A 143 10.47 6.08 -18.80
C GLU A 143 10.95 4.94 -17.89
N VAL A 144 10.50 4.94 -16.62
CA VAL A 144 11.02 4.02 -15.60
C VAL A 144 10.02 2.89 -15.25
N GLY A 145 8.73 3.11 -15.51
CA GLY A 145 7.68 2.19 -15.09
C GLY A 145 7.31 2.27 -13.61
N PHE A 146 7.91 3.17 -12.85
CA PHE A 146 7.63 3.36 -11.42
C PHE A 146 7.50 4.84 -11.07
N ILE A 147 6.48 5.17 -10.27
CA ILE A 147 6.34 6.47 -9.59
C ILE A 147 6.01 6.29 -8.13
N PHE A 148 6.50 7.22 -7.31
CA PHE A 148 6.14 7.32 -5.91
C PHE A 148 5.18 8.48 -5.67
N LEU A 149 4.02 8.17 -5.11
CA LEU A 149 2.96 9.12 -4.79
C LEU A 149 3.02 9.41 -3.29
N PHE A 150 3.74 10.47 -2.93
CA PHE A 150 3.94 10.85 -1.54
C PHE A 150 2.65 11.40 -0.94
N ALA A 151 2.03 10.65 -0.01
CA ALA A 151 0.70 10.92 0.52
C ALA A 151 0.45 12.36 1.00
N PRO A 152 1.38 13.05 1.71
CA PRO A 152 1.17 14.43 2.13
C PRO A 152 0.99 15.44 0.98
N LEU A 153 1.58 15.19 -0.18
CA LEU A 153 1.41 16.05 -1.35
C LEU A 153 0.02 15.93 -1.97
N HIS A 154 -0.57 14.74 -1.90
CA HIS A 154 -1.83 14.43 -2.55
C HIS A 154 -3.05 14.61 -1.65
N HIS A 155 -2.92 14.39 -0.34
CA HIS A 155 -4.03 14.40 0.63
C HIS A 155 -3.99 15.59 1.58
N GLN A 156 -3.94 16.80 1.03
CA GLN A 156 -3.82 18.04 1.82
C GLN A 156 -4.97 18.24 2.82
N ALA A 157 -6.16 17.71 2.54
CA ALA A 157 -7.30 17.78 3.45
C ALA A 157 -7.10 17.00 4.76
N MET A 158 -6.11 16.11 4.84
CA MET A 158 -5.75 15.41 6.07
C MET A 158 -5.34 16.37 7.20
N LYS A 159 -4.90 17.59 6.88
CA LYS A 159 -4.59 18.64 7.88
C LYS A 159 -5.74 18.91 8.84
N PHE A 160 -6.99 18.73 8.42
CA PHE A 160 -8.17 18.95 9.25
C PHE A 160 -8.47 17.80 10.22
N VAL A 161 -7.87 16.62 9.97
CA VAL A 161 -8.08 15.41 10.77
C VAL A 161 -6.91 15.13 11.71
N MET A 162 -5.71 15.50 11.30
CA MET A 162 -4.48 15.15 12.04
C MET A 162 -4.46 15.58 13.49
N PRO A 163 -4.94 16.81 13.89
CA PRO A 163 -4.94 17.20 15.30
C PRO A 163 -5.81 16.28 16.17
N ALA A 164 -7.01 15.93 15.71
CA ALA A 164 -7.90 14.99 16.40
C ALA A 164 -7.28 13.59 16.52
N ARG A 165 -6.68 13.07 15.43
CA ARG A 165 -5.99 11.77 15.46
C ARG A 165 -4.82 11.73 16.43
N GLN A 166 -4.03 12.81 16.51
CA GLN A 166 -2.91 12.91 17.44
C GLN A 166 -3.39 12.85 18.90
N ARG A 167 -4.49 13.54 19.24
CA ARG A 167 -5.06 13.51 20.59
C ARG A 167 -5.66 12.15 20.96
N ILE A 168 -6.30 11.48 19.99
CA ILE A 168 -6.84 10.12 20.19
C ILE A 168 -5.71 9.11 20.48
N GLY A 169 -4.56 9.23 19.81
CA GLY A 169 -3.39 8.37 20.00
C GLY A 169 -3.61 6.88 19.71
N LYS A 170 -4.71 6.53 19.06
CA LYS A 170 -5.11 5.15 18.72
C LYS A 170 -5.44 5.04 17.24
N LYS A 171 -5.47 3.80 16.71
CA LYS A 171 -5.94 3.54 15.34
C LYS A 171 -7.38 4.01 15.16
N THR A 172 -7.68 4.63 14.03
CA THR A 172 -9.01 5.11 13.62
C THR A 172 -9.30 4.61 12.21
N ILE A 173 -10.48 4.89 11.67
CA ILE A 173 -10.80 4.56 10.27
C ILE A 173 -9.72 5.05 9.29
N PHE A 174 -9.06 6.18 9.55
CA PHE A 174 -8.01 6.72 8.68
C PHE A 174 -6.77 5.82 8.56
N ASN A 175 -6.58 4.86 9.49
CA ASN A 175 -5.54 3.85 9.36
C ASN A 175 -5.91 2.74 8.36
N LEU A 176 -7.21 2.58 8.08
CA LEU A 176 -7.73 1.62 7.10
C LEU A 176 -7.84 2.23 5.69
N LEU A 177 -7.91 3.56 5.59
CA LEU A 177 -8.18 4.26 4.33
C LEU A 177 -6.97 4.41 3.42
N GLY A 178 -5.75 4.49 3.98
CA GLY A 178 -4.52 4.76 3.22
C GLY A 178 -4.38 3.93 1.94
N PRO A 179 -4.47 2.59 2.01
CA PRO A 179 -4.34 1.73 0.85
C PRO A 179 -5.42 1.92 -0.21
N HIS A 180 -6.58 2.43 0.17
CA HIS A 180 -7.71 2.63 -0.73
C HIS A 180 -7.77 4.03 -1.37
N THR A 181 -6.75 4.87 -1.17
CA THR A 181 -6.80 6.30 -1.56
C THR A 181 -5.71 6.71 -2.54
N ASN A 182 -5.21 5.77 -3.33
CA ASN A 182 -4.20 6.05 -4.36
C ASN A 182 -4.66 7.20 -5.28
N PRO A 183 -3.85 8.27 -5.42
CA PRO A 183 -4.21 9.47 -6.20
C PRO A 183 -4.39 9.23 -7.70
N CYS A 184 -3.82 8.14 -8.24
CA CYS A 184 -4.01 7.75 -9.64
C CYS A 184 -5.25 6.88 -9.84
N ASN A 185 -6.01 6.60 -8.78
CA ASN A 185 -7.15 5.68 -8.83
C ASN A 185 -6.77 4.30 -9.40
N ALA A 186 -5.58 3.82 -9.07
CA ALA A 186 -5.10 2.50 -9.48
C ALA A 186 -6.17 1.44 -9.20
N LYS A 187 -6.43 0.58 -10.21
CA LYS A 187 -7.47 -0.45 -10.13
C LYS A 187 -6.90 -1.84 -9.82
N ARG A 188 -5.60 -1.94 -9.68
CA ARG A 188 -4.88 -3.16 -9.33
C ARG A 188 -3.98 -2.90 -8.14
N GLN A 189 -3.92 -3.83 -7.19
CA GLN A 189 -3.18 -3.58 -5.95
C GLN A 189 -2.77 -4.88 -5.26
N ILE A 190 -1.53 -4.94 -4.78
CA ILE A 190 -1.18 -5.81 -3.67
C ILE A 190 -1.31 -5.02 -2.37
N LEU A 191 -2.17 -5.48 -1.46
CA LEU A 191 -2.58 -4.76 -0.27
C LEU A 191 -2.30 -5.60 0.97
N GLY A 192 -1.22 -5.31 1.67
CA GLY A 192 -0.89 -5.94 2.93
C GLY A 192 -1.73 -5.42 4.08
N VAL A 193 -2.21 -6.30 4.94
CA VAL A 193 -2.99 -5.95 6.13
C VAL A 193 -2.32 -6.47 7.40
N TYR A 194 -2.29 -5.62 8.45
CA TYR A 194 -1.68 -5.96 9.74
C TYR A 194 -2.46 -6.98 10.57
N ASP A 195 -3.69 -7.28 10.20
CA ASP A 195 -4.59 -8.18 10.91
C ASP A 195 -5.31 -9.10 9.92
N LYS A 196 -5.23 -10.40 10.15
CA LYS A 196 -5.90 -11.42 9.32
C LYS A 196 -7.41 -11.18 9.19
N GLY A 197 -8.07 -10.66 10.22
CA GLY A 197 -9.50 -10.34 10.22
C GLY A 197 -9.88 -9.31 9.15
N LEU A 198 -8.92 -8.50 8.65
CA LEU A 198 -9.16 -7.49 7.62
C LEU A 198 -9.14 -8.04 6.19
N LEU A 199 -8.68 -9.26 5.96
CA LEU A 199 -8.54 -9.85 4.61
C LEU A 199 -9.85 -9.77 3.81
N LYS A 200 -10.93 -10.32 4.37
CA LYS A 200 -12.24 -10.32 3.72
C LYS A 200 -12.83 -8.92 3.60
N THR A 201 -12.74 -8.14 4.68
CA THR A 201 -13.24 -6.76 4.71
C THR A 201 -12.60 -5.90 3.62
N PHE A 202 -11.27 -5.97 3.46
CA PHE A 202 -10.57 -5.20 2.44
C PHE A 202 -10.81 -5.71 1.02
N GLY A 203 -11.03 -7.02 0.85
CA GLY A 203 -11.49 -7.58 -0.41
C GLY A 203 -12.87 -7.01 -0.81
N ASN A 204 -13.83 -6.99 0.12
CA ASN A 204 -15.16 -6.43 -0.10
C ASN A 204 -15.11 -4.92 -0.35
N VAL A 205 -14.32 -4.15 0.43
CA VAL A 205 -14.11 -2.71 0.20
C VAL A 205 -13.53 -2.46 -1.20
N SER A 206 -12.55 -3.26 -1.63
CA SER A 206 -11.97 -3.15 -2.97
C SER A 206 -13.02 -3.40 -4.06
N ASN A 207 -13.93 -4.35 -3.85
CA ASN A 207 -15.04 -4.62 -4.77
C ASN A 207 -16.04 -3.45 -4.80
N LEU A 208 -16.44 -2.89 -3.64
CA LEU A 208 -17.29 -1.69 -3.55
C LEU A 208 -16.65 -0.49 -4.25
N LEU A 209 -15.32 -0.35 -4.23
CA LEU A 209 -14.55 0.67 -4.91
C LEU A 209 -14.32 0.37 -6.41
N LYS A 210 -14.92 -0.71 -6.93
CA LYS A 210 -14.82 -1.14 -8.33
C LYS A 210 -13.35 -1.28 -8.79
N MET A 211 -12.54 -1.92 -7.96
CA MET A 211 -11.21 -2.34 -8.34
C MET A 211 -11.27 -3.60 -9.22
N HIS A 212 -10.29 -3.79 -10.09
CA HIS A 212 -10.28 -4.88 -11.07
C HIS A 212 -9.59 -6.14 -10.52
N HIS A 213 -8.40 -5.97 -9.94
CA HIS A 213 -7.60 -7.09 -9.48
C HIS A 213 -6.81 -6.70 -8.23
N VAL A 214 -7.10 -7.31 -7.10
CA VAL A 214 -6.47 -7.00 -5.81
C VAL A 214 -6.09 -8.29 -5.11
N LEU A 215 -4.89 -8.34 -4.57
CA LEU A 215 -4.46 -9.36 -3.62
C LEU A 215 -4.37 -8.71 -2.24
N VAL A 216 -5.31 -9.00 -1.36
CA VAL A 216 -5.20 -8.63 0.06
C VAL A 216 -4.45 -9.74 0.77
N VAL A 217 -3.33 -9.41 1.40
CA VAL A 217 -2.39 -10.41 1.94
C VAL A 217 -2.08 -10.19 3.42
N HIS A 218 -1.85 -11.29 4.15
CA HIS A 218 -1.41 -11.28 5.54
C HIS A 218 -0.57 -12.54 5.82
N GLY A 219 0.68 -12.34 6.21
CA GLY A 219 1.57 -13.43 6.62
C GLY A 219 1.14 -14.03 7.96
N ASN A 220 1.23 -15.36 8.09
CA ASN A 220 0.93 -16.05 9.36
C ASN A 220 1.90 -15.64 10.49
N ASP A 221 3.04 -15.08 10.14
CA ASP A 221 4.05 -14.47 11.01
C ASP A 221 3.70 -13.03 11.45
N GLY A 222 2.57 -12.48 10.95
CA GLY A 222 2.09 -11.14 11.26
C GLY A 222 2.55 -10.05 10.30
N LEU A 223 3.27 -10.39 9.23
CA LEU A 223 3.68 -9.43 8.19
C LEU A 223 2.49 -9.02 7.32
N ASP A 224 2.48 -7.77 6.91
CA ASP A 224 1.57 -7.21 5.89
C ASP A 224 2.18 -7.30 4.47
N GLU A 225 2.83 -8.45 4.18
CA GLU A 225 3.50 -8.77 2.92
C GLU A 225 3.29 -10.26 2.59
N ILE A 226 3.62 -10.69 1.37
CA ILE A 226 3.77 -12.12 1.09
C ILE A 226 5.06 -12.59 1.73
N SER A 227 4.92 -13.44 2.75
CA SER A 227 6.03 -13.83 3.61
C SER A 227 6.90 -14.93 3.01
N ILE A 228 8.22 -14.84 3.27
CA ILE A 228 9.19 -15.92 3.06
C ILE A 228 9.40 -16.76 4.32
N THR A 229 8.86 -16.35 5.47
CA THR A 229 9.11 -17.04 6.75
C THR A 229 8.00 -18.02 7.11
N ASP A 230 6.80 -17.79 6.61
CA ASP A 230 5.63 -18.66 6.83
C ASP A 230 4.65 -18.55 5.66
N LYS A 231 3.53 -19.26 5.74
CA LYS A 231 2.43 -19.15 4.79
C LYS A 231 1.79 -17.76 4.84
N THR A 232 1.20 -17.36 3.73
CA THR A 232 0.46 -16.12 3.58
C THR A 232 -1.00 -16.42 3.24
N PHE A 233 -1.90 -15.78 3.95
CA PHE A 233 -3.34 -15.80 3.64
C PHE A 233 -3.64 -14.75 2.59
N VAL A 234 -4.40 -15.12 1.58
CA VAL A 234 -4.73 -14.26 0.45
C VAL A 234 -6.25 -14.18 0.28
N THR A 235 -6.76 -12.96 0.13
CA THR A 235 -8.09 -12.72 -0.46
C THR A 235 -7.88 -12.03 -1.79
N GLU A 236 -8.16 -12.73 -2.88
CA GLU A 236 -8.07 -12.20 -4.24
C GLU A 236 -9.42 -11.66 -4.67
N LEU A 237 -9.48 -10.40 -5.08
CA LEU A 237 -10.54 -9.86 -5.91
C LEU A 237 -10.07 -9.87 -7.36
N LYS A 238 -10.79 -10.55 -8.24
CA LYS A 238 -10.54 -10.53 -9.68
C LYS A 238 -11.86 -10.46 -10.44
N ASP A 239 -12.02 -9.41 -11.23
CA ASP A 239 -13.20 -9.19 -12.07
C ASP A 239 -14.54 -9.33 -11.30
N GLY A 240 -14.59 -8.75 -10.10
CA GLY A 240 -15.77 -8.76 -9.22
C GLY A 240 -15.95 -10.03 -8.37
N ASN A 241 -15.10 -11.05 -8.56
CA ASN A 241 -15.16 -12.29 -7.79
C ASN A 241 -14.11 -12.28 -6.68
N LEU A 242 -14.53 -12.71 -5.47
CA LEU A 242 -13.65 -12.86 -4.32
C LEU A 242 -13.34 -14.36 -4.11
N ASN A 243 -12.06 -14.66 -4.02
CA ASN A 243 -11.55 -15.99 -3.69
C ASN A 243 -10.57 -15.91 -2.52
N GLN A 244 -10.54 -16.92 -1.65
CA GLN A 244 -9.62 -17.00 -0.52
C GLN A 244 -8.79 -18.28 -0.63
N PHE A 245 -7.49 -18.13 -0.48
CA PHE A 245 -6.54 -19.24 -0.50
C PHE A 245 -5.31 -18.92 0.35
N GLU A 246 -4.46 -19.90 0.52
CA GLU A 246 -3.16 -19.77 1.18
C GLU A 246 -2.06 -20.05 0.16
N ILE A 247 -0.94 -19.37 0.31
CA ILE A 247 0.31 -19.63 -0.42
C ILE A 247 1.47 -19.74 0.57
N GLN A 248 2.49 -20.46 0.19
CA GLN A 248 3.69 -20.63 1.00
C GLN A 248 4.95 -20.59 0.12
N PRO A 249 6.12 -20.29 0.68
CA PRO A 249 7.38 -20.19 -0.11
C PRO A 249 7.65 -21.41 -0.98
N GLU A 250 7.35 -22.59 -0.47
CA GLU A 250 7.57 -23.88 -1.14
C GLU A 250 6.78 -24.02 -2.45
N ASP A 251 5.61 -23.37 -2.60
CA ASP A 251 4.80 -23.37 -3.83
C ASP A 251 5.54 -22.73 -5.01
N PHE A 252 6.54 -21.89 -4.69
CA PHE A 252 7.37 -21.13 -5.63
C PHE A 252 8.80 -21.68 -5.72
N GLY A 253 9.09 -22.82 -5.10
CA GLY A 253 10.42 -23.41 -5.05
C GLY A 253 11.41 -22.64 -4.18
N LEU A 254 10.90 -21.93 -3.16
CA LEU A 254 11.67 -21.16 -2.18
C LEU A 254 11.70 -21.88 -0.85
N SER A 255 12.74 -21.66 -0.07
CA SER A 255 12.84 -22.19 1.30
C SER A 255 12.41 -21.14 2.31
N ARG A 256 11.76 -21.58 3.39
CA ARG A 256 11.45 -20.69 4.50
C ARG A 256 12.71 -20.15 5.16
N ALA A 257 12.65 -18.89 5.55
CA ALA A 257 13.71 -18.21 6.25
C ALA A 257 13.32 -17.85 7.69
N ASN A 258 14.30 -17.44 8.49
CA ASN A 258 14.03 -16.82 9.78
C ASN A 258 13.73 -15.33 9.57
N ILE A 259 12.77 -14.79 10.32
CA ILE A 259 12.37 -13.38 10.23
C ILE A 259 13.56 -12.43 10.53
N THR A 260 14.49 -12.85 11.36
CA THR A 260 15.69 -12.07 11.68
C THR A 260 16.59 -11.77 10.46
N ALA A 261 16.47 -12.56 9.38
CA ALA A 261 17.18 -12.29 8.13
C ALA A 261 16.57 -11.12 7.32
N LEU A 262 15.40 -10.63 7.72
CA LEU A 262 14.64 -9.57 7.06
C LEU A 262 14.65 -8.28 7.86
N GLU A 263 15.11 -8.31 9.13
CA GLU A 263 15.07 -7.16 10.04
C GLU A 263 15.94 -6.02 9.55
N ALA A 264 15.40 -4.81 9.66
CA ALA A 264 16.09 -3.55 9.40
C ALA A 264 15.54 -2.49 10.37
N GLU A 265 16.41 -1.95 11.20
CA GLU A 265 16.06 -0.97 12.23
C GLU A 265 16.08 0.47 11.71
N THR A 266 16.72 0.70 10.57
CA THR A 266 16.85 2.02 9.95
C THR A 266 16.60 1.95 8.43
N PRO A 267 16.29 3.10 7.78
CA PRO A 267 16.21 3.15 6.32
C PRO A 267 17.52 2.78 5.62
N GLU A 268 18.67 3.09 6.24
CA GLU A 268 20.00 2.76 5.73
C GLU A 268 20.22 1.24 5.70
N GLU A 269 19.94 0.54 6.81
CA GLU A 269 20.01 -0.92 6.87
C GLU A 269 19.08 -1.58 5.85
N SER A 270 17.86 -1.05 5.71
CA SER A 270 16.91 -1.50 4.69
C SER A 270 17.48 -1.34 3.28
N LEU A 271 18.11 -0.18 2.99
CA LEU A 271 18.73 0.09 1.70
C LEU A 271 19.91 -0.84 1.41
N GLU A 272 20.74 -1.16 2.41
CA GLU A 272 21.86 -2.10 2.28
C GLU A 272 21.36 -3.51 1.89
N LEU A 273 20.33 -4.00 2.57
CA LEU A 273 19.71 -5.31 2.26
C LEU A 273 19.13 -5.33 0.84
N ILE A 274 18.44 -4.25 0.43
CA ILE A 274 17.84 -4.12 -0.90
C ILE A 274 18.94 -4.05 -1.97
N ASN A 275 19.98 -3.28 -1.77
CA ASN A 275 21.09 -3.17 -2.72
C ASN A 275 21.80 -4.52 -2.92
N ALA A 276 22.03 -5.27 -1.86
CA ALA A 276 22.61 -6.60 -1.94
C ALA A 276 21.73 -7.55 -2.79
N ALA A 277 20.40 -7.50 -2.59
CA ALA A 277 19.45 -8.29 -3.40
C ALA A 277 19.44 -7.85 -4.86
N PHE A 278 19.50 -6.54 -5.13
CA PHE A 278 19.54 -5.97 -6.49
C PHE A 278 20.89 -6.25 -7.22
N GLU A 279 21.94 -6.58 -6.48
CA GLU A 279 23.22 -7.08 -7.02
C GLU A 279 23.20 -8.57 -7.33
N GLY A 280 22.06 -9.22 -7.18
CA GLY A 280 21.90 -10.65 -7.44
C GLY A 280 22.40 -11.55 -6.32
N LYS A 281 22.65 -11.01 -5.11
CA LYS A 281 23.07 -11.81 -3.97
C LYS A 281 21.91 -12.64 -3.45
N GLU A 282 22.01 -13.96 -3.62
CA GLU A 282 21.02 -14.90 -3.08
C GLU A 282 20.87 -14.75 -1.55
N SER A 283 19.64 -14.53 -1.11
CA SER A 283 19.32 -14.30 0.29
C SER A 283 17.81 -14.39 0.54
N PRO A 284 17.35 -14.58 1.79
CA PRO A 284 15.93 -14.48 2.13
C PRO A 284 15.28 -13.15 1.73
N VAL A 285 16.05 -12.06 1.73
CA VAL A 285 15.61 -10.74 1.28
C VAL A 285 15.30 -10.77 -0.22
N GLN A 286 16.20 -11.32 -1.05
CA GLN A 286 15.98 -11.47 -2.49
C GLN A 286 14.76 -12.36 -2.79
N ASP A 287 14.62 -13.46 -2.06
CA ASP A 287 13.48 -14.38 -2.21
C ASP A 287 12.16 -13.69 -1.84
N MET A 288 12.10 -12.94 -0.74
CA MET A 288 10.89 -12.19 -0.35
C MET A 288 10.55 -11.07 -1.34
N ILE A 289 11.54 -10.35 -1.85
CA ILE A 289 11.36 -9.37 -2.92
C ILE A 289 10.76 -10.08 -4.15
N SER A 290 11.27 -11.26 -4.52
CA SER A 290 10.79 -12.02 -5.69
C SER A 290 9.32 -12.44 -5.54
N LEU A 291 8.88 -12.86 -4.33
CA LEU A 291 7.49 -13.21 -4.06
C LEU A 291 6.55 -12.03 -4.29
N ASN A 292 6.87 -10.88 -3.67
CA ASN A 292 6.01 -9.70 -3.73
C ASN A 292 6.06 -9.01 -5.12
N ALA A 293 7.21 -9.03 -5.80
CA ALA A 293 7.32 -8.59 -7.18
C ALA A 293 6.56 -9.51 -8.14
N GLY A 294 6.63 -10.82 -7.94
CA GLY A 294 5.89 -11.81 -8.73
C GLY A 294 4.38 -11.62 -8.64
N ALA A 295 3.86 -11.32 -7.45
CA ALA A 295 2.46 -10.97 -7.26
C ALA A 295 2.09 -9.66 -7.99
N SER A 296 2.97 -8.65 -7.96
CA SER A 296 2.77 -7.38 -8.67
C SER A 296 2.78 -7.56 -10.19
N LEU A 297 3.65 -8.43 -10.71
CA LEU A 297 3.70 -8.80 -12.14
C LEU A 297 2.42 -9.55 -12.57
N TYR A 298 1.90 -10.43 -11.73
CA TYR A 298 0.61 -11.09 -11.97
C TYR A 298 -0.55 -10.08 -11.98
N LEU A 299 -0.58 -9.17 -11.03
CA LEU A 299 -1.59 -8.11 -10.98
C LEU A 299 -1.54 -7.20 -12.21
N SER A 300 -0.36 -6.88 -12.72
CA SER A 300 -0.19 -6.05 -13.93
C SER A 300 -0.53 -6.78 -15.23
N SER A 301 -0.71 -8.10 -15.18
CA SER A 301 -0.83 -9.00 -16.34
C SER A 301 0.48 -9.18 -17.15
N ALA A 302 1.63 -8.84 -16.57
CA ALA A 302 2.95 -9.16 -17.12
C ALA A 302 3.30 -10.64 -16.95
N SER A 303 2.60 -11.37 -16.07
CA SER A 303 2.63 -12.83 -15.95
C SER A 303 1.23 -13.40 -15.79
N ASN A 304 1.04 -14.69 -16.14
CA ASN A 304 -0.27 -15.34 -16.07
C ASN A 304 -0.58 -15.90 -14.68
N SER A 305 0.44 -16.02 -13.82
CA SER A 305 0.32 -16.53 -12.46
C SER A 305 1.37 -15.88 -11.55
N ILE A 306 1.14 -15.95 -10.23
CA ILE A 306 2.14 -15.49 -9.25
C ILE A 306 3.44 -16.29 -9.43
N LYS A 307 3.34 -17.61 -9.71
CA LYS A 307 4.51 -18.48 -9.90
C LYS A 307 5.38 -18.06 -11.08
N GLU A 308 4.78 -17.78 -12.24
CA GLU A 308 5.50 -17.24 -13.40
C GLU A 308 6.11 -15.87 -13.06
N GLY A 309 5.36 -15.02 -12.36
CA GLY A 309 5.85 -13.72 -11.90
C GLY A 309 7.06 -13.83 -10.99
N VAL A 310 7.07 -14.77 -10.05
CA VAL A 310 8.22 -15.03 -9.15
C VAL A 310 9.45 -15.47 -9.95
N SER A 311 9.26 -16.36 -10.93
CA SER A 311 10.38 -16.79 -11.81
C SER A 311 10.96 -15.62 -12.60
N LEU A 312 10.10 -14.77 -13.16
CA LEU A 312 10.52 -13.55 -13.87
C LEU A 312 11.21 -12.56 -12.93
N ALA A 313 10.69 -12.37 -11.72
CA ALA A 313 11.29 -11.47 -10.72
C ALA A 313 12.71 -11.91 -10.35
N LYS A 314 12.95 -13.21 -10.15
CA LYS A 314 14.29 -13.76 -9.91
C LYS A 314 15.24 -13.50 -11.08
N GLU A 315 14.78 -13.69 -12.31
CA GLU A 315 15.56 -13.38 -13.49
C GLU A 315 15.97 -11.89 -13.54
N LEU A 316 15.02 -10.98 -13.26
CA LEU A 316 15.25 -9.54 -13.28
C LEU A 316 16.22 -9.05 -12.18
N LEU A 317 16.23 -9.72 -11.04
CA LEU A 317 17.21 -9.49 -9.97
C LEU A 317 18.60 -9.98 -10.41
N ASN A 318 18.69 -11.20 -10.91
CA ASN A 318 19.96 -11.83 -11.25
C ASN A 318 20.65 -11.22 -12.48
N ASN A 319 19.88 -10.66 -13.44
CA ASN A 319 20.44 -10.00 -14.62
C ASN A 319 20.69 -8.50 -14.46
N GLY A 320 20.43 -7.94 -13.26
CA GLY A 320 20.70 -6.55 -12.91
C GLY A 320 19.68 -5.52 -13.42
N LYS A 321 18.59 -5.93 -14.08
CA LYS A 321 17.56 -5.00 -14.56
C LYS A 321 16.84 -4.29 -13.43
N ALA A 322 16.58 -4.97 -12.31
CA ALA A 322 15.98 -4.37 -11.13
C ALA A 322 16.86 -3.24 -10.58
N LYS A 323 18.17 -3.46 -10.46
CA LYS A 323 19.16 -2.45 -10.05
C LYS A 323 19.17 -1.26 -11.02
N GLN A 324 19.17 -1.54 -12.32
CA GLN A 324 19.14 -0.50 -13.34
C GLN A 324 17.89 0.38 -13.22
N THR A 325 16.70 -0.24 -13.09
CA THR A 325 15.42 0.49 -12.92
C THR A 325 15.45 1.37 -11.67
N PHE A 326 15.97 0.86 -10.55
CA PHE A 326 16.12 1.64 -9.31
C PHE A 326 17.06 2.84 -9.51
N SER A 327 18.23 2.64 -10.12
CA SER A 327 19.18 3.72 -10.41
C SER A 327 18.58 4.75 -11.37
N SER A 328 17.94 4.31 -12.46
CA SER A 328 17.28 5.22 -13.41
C SER A 328 16.19 6.07 -12.76
N TYR A 329 15.43 5.50 -11.81
CA TYR A 329 14.45 6.26 -11.04
C TYR A 329 15.11 7.38 -10.22
N ILE A 330 16.19 7.06 -9.49
CA ILE A 330 16.92 8.04 -8.68
C ILE A 330 17.48 9.16 -9.58
N GLU A 331 18.15 8.81 -10.68
CA GLU A 331 18.71 9.77 -11.63
C GLU A 331 17.63 10.67 -12.22
N MET A 332 16.53 10.09 -12.70
CA MET A 332 15.45 10.83 -13.33
C MET A 332 14.76 11.79 -12.36
N THR A 333 14.51 11.35 -11.12
CA THR A 333 13.90 12.21 -10.09
C THR A 333 14.75 13.41 -9.71
N ASN A 334 16.06 13.40 -9.97
CA ASN A 334 16.97 14.51 -9.69
C ASN A 334 17.27 15.36 -10.94
N SER A 335 16.87 14.92 -12.12
CA SER A 335 17.06 15.66 -13.37
C SER A 335 15.87 16.54 -13.75
N LEU A 336 14.70 16.32 -13.14
CA LEU A 336 13.46 17.06 -13.33
C LEU A 336 13.21 18.04 -12.19
#